data_7f34ff8237222d7a5c851b024e38d5d1
#
_entry.id   7f34ff8237222d7a5c851b024e38d5d1
#
_cell.length_a   1.000
_cell.length_b   1.000
_cell.length_c   1.000
_cell.angle_alpha   90.00
_cell.angle_beta   90.00
_cell.angle_gamma   90.00
#
_symmetry.space_group_name_H-M   'P 1'
#
loop_
_entity.id
_entity.type
_entity.pdbx_description
1 polymer ?
#
loop_
_entity_poly.entity_id
_entity_poly.type
_entity_poly.pdbx_seq_one_letter_code
_entity_poly.pdbx_strand_id
1 'polypeptide(L)'
;MTTKTMKPLVEPHRLNRIWGRRAVIGVPMAFLLLVFLVPFLVVFKISVSEMDGVSFRDVVTWAEGAIHFHIKFDNYLGLAQDALYFQTYLSSLGFAALTTSICLLLAYPFAYFLARSPADKRPALLMLVMLPFWTSFLLRVYAWKMLLADAGVFNTLAMAAGLIAEPIKMMNTPFSMVLGMVYTYLPFMILPLYSNLVKMDLRLLEAALDLGATPWQAFWRITVPLSRSGIAAGSMLVFIPCVGEFVIPELLGGPETLMIGRVLWDEFFSNNDWPMAATVAVVMVLLIIVPMALFSKSRAEARA
;
A
#
# COMPACT_ATOMS: atom_id res chain seq x y z
N MET A 1 -29.86 -11.06 70.13
CA MET A 1 -29.01 -11.34 68.98
C MET A 1 -29.49 -10.51 67.83
N THR A 2 -28.90 -9.33 67.63
CA THR A 2 -29.28 -8.36 66.57
C THR A 2 -28.29 -8.52 65.41
N THR A 3 -28.75 -9.10 64.33
CA THR A 3 -28.03 -9.19 63.07
C THR A 3 -27.93 -7.85 62.40
N LYS A 4 -26.73 -7.27 62.45
CA LYS A 4 -26.38 -6.03 61.78
C LYS A 4 -26.20 -6.33 60.27
N THR A 5 -27.20 -5.96 59.42
CA THR A 5 -27.07 -6.01 57.97
C THR A 5 -26.03 -5.00 57.53
N MET A 6 -24.86 -5.51 57.10
CA MET A 6 -23.88 -4.68 56.40
C MET A 6 -24.46 -4.17 55.08
N LYS A 7 -24.57 -2.85 54.93
CA LYS A 7 -24.77 -2.19 53.65
C LYS A 7 -23.55 -2.46 52.79
N PRO A 8 -23.71 -2.83 51.53
CA PRO A 8 -22.58 -2.91 50.60
C PRO A 8 -22.03 -1.51 50.40
N LEU A 9 -20.80 -1.32 50.88
CA LEU A 9 -19.97 -0.17 50.53
C LEU A 9 -19.55 -0.34 49.08
N VAL A 10 -19.66 0.76 48.34
CA VAL A 10 -19.07 1.02 47.05
C VAL A 10 -19.98 0.79 45.84
N GLU A 11 -20.62 1.85 45.44
CA GLU A 11 -20.85 2.11 44.02
C GLU A 11 -19.55 2.62 43.42
N PRO A 12 -18.86 1.85 42.57
CA PRO A 12 -17.70 2.36 41.88
C PRO A 12 -18.13 3.17 40.66
N HIS A 13 -18.00 4.49 40.76
CA HIS A 13 -17.58 5.39 39.68
C HIS A 13 -18.03 5.10 38.24
N ARG A 14 -19.29 5.24 37.92
CA ARG A 14 -19.76 5.28 36.52
C ARG A 14 -19.15 6.45 35.74
N LEU A 15 -18.88 7.57 36.40
CA LEU A 15 -18.24 8.75 35.82
C LEU A 15 -16.78 8.50 35.39
N ASN A 16 -15.96 7.81 36.20
CA ASN A 16 -14.57 7.48 35.84
C ASN A 16 -14.47 6.55 34.63
N ARG A 17 -15.45 5.70 34.41
CA ARG A 17 -15.47 4.75 33.28
C ARG A 17 -15.72 5.44 31.94
N ILE A 18 -16.52 6.51 31.91
CA ILE A 18 -16.83 7.27 30.69
C ILE A 18 -15.64 8.15 30.31
N TRP A 19 -15.03 8.83 31.28
CA TRP A 19 -13.83 9.66 31.05
C TRP A 19 -12.63 8.81 30.67
N GLY A 20 -12.40 7.68 31.34
CA GLY A 20 -11.33 6.74 30.99
C GLY A 20 -11.47 6.21 29.57
N ARG A 21 -12.69 5.81 29.15
CA ARG A 21 -12.93 5.33 27.77
C ARG A 21 -12.74 6.44 26.73
N ARG A 22 -13.18 7.66 27.01
CA ARG A 22 -12.99 8.81 26.12
C ARG A 22 -11.52 9.19 25.99
N ALA A 23 -10.77 9.16 27.07
CA ALA A 23 -9.33 9.44 27.05
C ALA A 23 -8.55 8.34 26.29
N VAL A 24 -8.86 7.06 26.51
CA VAL A 24 -8.20 5.93 25.82
C VAL A 24 -8.44 5.97 24.31
N ILE A 25 -9.60 6.42 23.86
CA ILE A 25 -9.91 6.57 22.43
C ILE A 25 -9.46 7.94 21.91
N GLY A 26 -9.71 9.01 22.67
CA GLY A 26 -9.52 10.39 22.24
C GLY A 26 -8.04 10.77 22.08
N VAL A 27 -7.17 10.31 22.98
CA VAL A 27 -5.73 10.64 22.88
C VAL A 27 -5.06 10.05 21.63
N PRO A 28 -5.20 8.75 21.32
CA PRO A 28 -4.67 8.20 20.07
C PRO A 28 -5.32 8.83 18.84
N MET A 29 -6.64 9.10 18.89
CA MET A 29 -7.36 9.73 17.78
C MET A 29 -6.88 11.16 17.54
N ALA A 30 -6.72 11.96 18.59
CA ALA A 30 -6.19 13.31 18.51
C ALA A 30 -4.75 13.32 17.96
N PHE A 31 -3.92 12.39 18.42
CA PHE A 31 -2.55 12.21 17.90
C PHE A 31 -2.56 11.88 16.41
N LEU A 32 -3.36 10.93 15.97
CA LEU A 32 -3.49 10.57 14.55
C LEU A 32 -4.00 11.76 13.71
N LEU A 33 -5.04 12.45 14.18
CA LEU A 33 -5.55 13.64 13.49
C LEU A 33 -4.48 14.73 13.37
N LEU A 34 -3.73 15.00 14.43
CA LEU A 34 -2.71 16.04 14.44
C LEU A 34 -1.53 15.66 13.52
N VAL A 35 -1.03 14.44 13.63
CA VAL A 35 0.17 13.99 12.88
C VAL A 35 -0.12 13.77 11.39
N PHE A 36 -1.34 13.36 11.01
CA PHE A 36 -1.69 13.10 9.62
C PHE A 36 -2.46 14.25 8.98
N LEU A 37 -3.45 14.82 9.68
CA LEU A 37 -4.31 15.84 9.09
C LEU A 37 -3.58 17.17 8.90
N VAL A 38 -2.74 17.58 9.88
CA VAL A 38 -2.02 18.86 9.77
C VAL A 38 -1.05 18.88 8.59
N PRO A 39 -0.15 17.90 8.39
CA PRO A 39 0.69 17.86 7.19
C PRO A 39 -0.12 17.79 5.89
N PHE A 40 -1.22 17.02 5.89
CA PHE A 40 -2.08 16.94 4.72
C PHE A 40 -2.75 18.29 4.38
N LEU A 41 -3.21 19.03 5.39
CA LEU A 41 -3.74 20.38 5.19
C LEU A 41 -2.67 21.36 4.69
N VAL A 42 -1.42 21.21 5.11
CA VAL A 42 -0.30 22.00 4.59
C VAL A 42 -0.08 21.69 3.11
N VAL A 43 -0.03 20.41 2.73
CA VAL A 43 0.08 20.02 1.31
C VAL A 43 -1.12 20.54 0.51
N PHE A 44 -2.34 20.42 1.03
CA PHE A 44 -3.53 20.95 0.40
C PHE A 44 -3.47 22.47 0.23
N LYS A 45 -2.97 23.22 1.26
CA LYS A 45 -2.75 24.66 1.17
C LYS A 45 -1.78 24.98 0.03
N ILE A 46 -0.67 24.26 -0.08
CA ILE A 46 0.34 24.47 -1.12
C ILE A 46 -0.24 24.18 -2.51
N SER A 47 -1.08 23.15 -2.66
CA SER A 47 -1.67 22.77 -3.95
C SER A 47 -2.57 23.84 -4.57
N VAL A 48 -3.15 24.73 -3.76
CA VAL A 48 -3.98 25.85 -4.21
C VAL A 48 -3.22 27.20 -4.22
N SER A 49 -1.91 27.17 -3.98
CA SER A 49 -1.03 28.33 -4.00
C SER A 49 -0.45 28.54 -5.40
N GLU A 50 0.11 29.74 -5.63
CA GLU A 50 0.84 30.12 -6.86
C GLU A 50 2.33 30.22 -6.58
N MET A 51 3.16 29.83 -7.56
CA MET A 51 4.60 30.06 -7.49
C MET A 51 4.89 31.58 -7.61
N ASP A 52 5.75 32.09 -6.72
CA ASP A 52 6.26 33.47 -6.74
C ASP A 52 7.78 33.41 -6.74
N GLY A 53 8.37 33.25 -7.90
CA GLY A 53 9.81 33.05 -8.07
C GLY A 53 10.27 31.68 -7.53
N VAL A 54 11.02 31.68 -6.44
CA VAL A 54 11.61 30.48 -5.81
C VAL A 54 10.71 29.94 -4.67
N SER A 55 9.68 30.69 -4.27
CA SER A 55 8.76 30.33 -3.18
C SER A 55 7.32 30.33 -3.69
N PHE A 56 6.41 29.80 -2.89
CA PHE A 56 4.97 29.91 -3.18
C PHE A 56 4.36 31.09 -2.40
N ARG A 57 3.41 31.78 -3.03
CA ARG A 57 2.65 32.84 -2.39
C ARG A 57 1.69 32.24 -1.36
N ASP A 58 1.64 32.86 -0.17
CA ASP A 58 0.70 32.43 0.86
C ASP A 58 -0.75 32.61 0.41
N VAL A 59 -1.58 31.57 0.66
CA VAL A 59 -3.03 31.58 0.35
C VAL A 59 -3.74 32.70 1.11
N VAL A 60 -3.25 33.06 2.29
CA VAL A 60 -3.80 34.11 3.13
C VAL A 60 -2.72 35.16 3.39
N THR A 61 -2.90 36.36 2.81
CA THR A 61 -2.01 37.49 3.05
C THR A 61 -2.75 38.59 3.78
N TRP A 62 -2.07 39.20 4.76
CA TRP A 62 -2.57 40.39 5.44
C TRP A 62 -1.92 41.62 4.79
N ALA A 63 -2.68 42.35 3.98
CA ALA A 63 -2.22 43.57 3.35
C ALA A 63 -3.29 44.66 3.46
N GLU A 64 -2.86 45.92 3.65
CA GLU A 64 -3.74 47.11 3.73
C GLU A 64 -4.87 47.03 4.76
N GLY A 65 -4.68 46.26 5.86
CA GLY A 65 -5.71 46.09 6.90
C GLY A 65 -6.83 45.15 6.56
N ALA A 66 -6.73 44.40 5.46
CA ALA A 66 -7.69 43.37 5.03
C ALA A 66 -7.00 41.99 4.83
N ILE A 67 -7.77 40.94 5.01
CA ILE A 67 -7.32 39.58 4.68
C ILE A 67 -7.62 39.31 3.23
N HIS A 68 -6.58 39.08 2.42
CA HIS A 68 -6.70 38.70 1.02
C HIS A 68 -6.52 37.18 0.90
N PHE A 69 -7.47 36.52 0.25
CA PHE A 69 -7.40 35.10 -0.09
C PHE A 69 -6.96 34.95 -1.55
N HIS A 70 -5.80 34.34 -1.75
CA HIS A 70 -5.26 33.99 -3.06
C HIS A 70 -5.39 32.47 -3.28
N ILE A 71 -6.56 32.02 -3.72
CA ILE A 71 -6.80 30.61 -4.02
C ILE A 71 -6.80 30.47 -5.53
N LYS A 72 -5.91 29.63 -6.07
CA LYS A 72 -5.84 29.32 -7.50
C LYS A 72 -6.03 27.84 -7.73
N PHE A 73 -6.90 27.50 -8.67
CA PHE A 73 -7.14 26.14 -9.14
C PHE A 73 -6.46 25.86 -10.49
N ASP A 74 -5.61 26.76 -10.97
CA ASP A 74 -4.94 26.64 -12.27
C ASP A 74 -4.07 25.38 -12.34
N ASN A 75 -3.43 24.97 -11.23
CA ASN A 75 -2.66 23.75 -11.15
C ASN A 75 -3.53 22.49 -11.38
N TYR A 76 -4.77 22.48 -10.85
CA TYR A 76 -5.71 21.38 -11.08
C TYR A 76 -6.24 21.37 -12.53
N LEU A 77 -6.44 22.54 -13.13
CA LEU A 77 -6.84 22.66 -14.54
C LEU A 77 -5.69 22.23 -15.45
N GLY A 78 -4.45 22.67 -15.16
CA GLY A 78 -3.25 22.23 -15.87
C GLY A 78 -3.06 20.72 -15.83
N LEU A 79 -3.17 20.13 -14.64
CA LEU A 79 -3.09 18.68 -14.45
C LEU A 79 -4.18 17.92 -15.22
N ALA A 80 -5.41 18.47 -15.31
CA ALA A 80 -6.51 17.87 -16.05
C ALA A 80 -6.39 18.01 -17.57
N GLN A 81 -5.71 19.06 -18.05
CA GLN A 81 -5.54 19.34 -19.49
C GLN A 81 -4.31 18.67 -20.08
N ASP A 82 -3.30 18.39 -19.27
CA ASP A 82 -2.07 17.75 -19.74
C ASP A 82 -2.21 16.23 -19.78
N ALA A 83 -2.15 15.70 -20.99
CA ALA A 83 -2.24 14.28 -21.26
C ALA A 83 -1.15 13.46 -20.55
N LEU A 84 0.02 14.06 -20.23
CA LEU A 84 1.12 13.39 -19.54
C LEU A 84 0.68 12.90 -18.17
N TYR A 85 0.07 13.77 -17.35
CA TYR A 85 -0.37 13.39 -16.01
C TYR A 85 -1.45 12.32 -16.05
N PHE A 86 -2.44 12.47 -16.95
CA PHE A 86 -3.51 11.47 -17.08
C PHE A 86 -2.94 10.09 -17.46
N GLN A 87 -2.07 10.04 -18.48
CA GLN A 87 -1.41 8.80 -18.89
C GLN A 87 -0.57 8.20 -17.77
N THR A 88 0.16 9.03 -17.02
CA THR A 88 1.01 8.59 -15.92
C THR A 88 0.20 8.05 -14.74
N TYR A 89 -0.96 8.65 -14.41
CA TYR A 89 -1.87 8.10 -13.42
C TYR A 89 -2.41 6.73 -13.85
N LEU A 90 -2.84 6.61 -15.11
CA LEU A 90 -3.35 5.35 -15.65
C LEU A 90 -2.25 4.27 -15.68
N SER A 91 -1.04 4.63 -16.09
CA SER A 91 0.15 3.77 -16.05
C SER A 91 0.42 3.28 -14.63
N SER A 92 0.43 4.19 -13.64
CA SER A 92 0.64 3.82 -12.23
C SER A 92 -0.40 2.84 -11.69
N LEU A 93 -1.68 3.09 -12.00
CA LEU A 93 -2.77 2.18 -11.64
C LEU A 93 -2.62 0.82 -12.33
N GLY A 94 -2.22 0.81 -13.61
CA GLY A 94 -1.98 -0.41 -14.38
C GLY A 94 -0.84 -1.24 -13.80
N PHE A 95 0.32 -0.62 -13.54
CA PHE A 95 1.47 -1.32 -12.94
C PHE A 95 1.21 -1.76 -11.50
N ALA A 96 0.51 -0.95 -10.70
CA ALA A 96 0.10 -1.34 -9.36
C ALA A 96 -0.86 -2.53 -9.37
N ALA A 97 -1.85 -2.55 -10.28
CA ALA A 97 -2.77 -3.66 -10.45
C ALA A 97 -2.06 -4.94 -10.94
N LEU A 98 -1.14 -4.81 -11.91
CA LEU A 98 -0.33 -5.91 -12.43
C LEU A 98 0.54 -6.50 -11.31
N THR A 99 1.29 -5.65 -10.59
CA THR A 99 2.14 -6.07 -9.47
C THR A 99 1.32 -6.75 -8.38
N THR A 100 0.17 -6.18 -8.00
CA THR A 100 -0.73 -6.76 -7.00
C THR A 100 -1.25 -8.13 -7.43
N SER A 101 -1.61 -8.28 -8.70
CA SER A 101 -2.10 -9.55 -9.25
C SER A 101 -1.01 -10.63 -9.25
N ILE A 102 0.21 -10.28 -9.65
CA ILE A 102 1.36 -11.20 -9.62
C ILE A 102 1.71 -11.54 -8.17
N CYS A 103 1.75 -10.56 -7.27
CA CYS A 103 1.96 -10.80 -5.84
C CYS A 103 0.90 -11.76 -5.28
N LEU A 104 -0.38 -11.57 -5.61
CA LEU A 104 -1.45 -12.45 -5.16
C LEU A 104 -1.27 -13.89 -5.68
N LEU A 105 -0.96 -14.03 -6.96
CA LEU A 105 -0.73 -15.32 -7.60
C LEU A 105 0.42 -16.10 -6.94
N LEU A 106 1.51 -15.41 -6.63
CA LEU A 106 2.69 -16.01 -5.98
C LEU A 106 2.46 -16.20 -4.47
N ALA A 107 1.91 -15.20 -3.80
CA ALA A 107 1.73 -15.22 -2.34
C ALA A 107 0.69 -16.25 -1.89
N TYR A 108 -0.35 -16.50 -2.69
CA TYR A 108 -1.42 -17.41 -2.28
C TYR A 108 -0.94 -18.85 -2.01
N PRO A 109 -0.21 -19.52 -2.93
CA PRO A 109 0.35 -20.84 -2.65
C PRO A 109 1.34 -20.83 -1.48
N PHE A 110 2.17 -19.79 -1.35
CA PHE A 110 3.08 -19.65 -0.19
C PHE A 110 2.31 -19.53 1.12
N ALA A 111 1.33 -18.65 1.20
CA ALA A 111 0.51 -18.44 2.40
C ALA A 111 -0.31 -19.69 2.75
N TYR A 112 -0.82 -20.39 1.74
CA TYR A 112 -1.54 -21.66 1.93
C TYR A 112 -0.62 -22.75 2.48
N PHE A 113 0.58 -22.91 1.92
CA PHE A 113 1.59 -23.82 2.43
C PHE A 113 1.97 -23.50 3.89
N LEU A 114 2.24 -22.23 4.21
CA LEU A 114 2.55 -21.77 5.55
C LEU A 114 1.43 -22.08 6.54
N ALA A 115 0.17 -21.82 6.16
CA ALA A 115 -0.98 -22.08 7.02
C ALA A 115 -1.22 -23.56 7.29
N ARG A 116 -0.80 -24.44 6.37
CA ARG A 116 -0.94 -25.90 6.48
C ARG A 116 0.28 -26.57 7.12
N SER A 117 1.39 -25.85 7.26
CA SER A 117 2.60 -26.38 7.90
C SER A 117 2.36 -26.68 9.38
N PRO A 118 3.11 -27.63 9.99
CA PRO A 118 3.06 -27.90 11.43
C PRO A 118 3.29 -26.64 12.26
N ALA A 119 2.59 -26.53 13.38
CA ALA A 119 2.59 -25.31 14.20
C ALA A 119 3.99 -24.94 14.73
N ASP A 120 4.84 -25.92 15.01
CA ASP A 120 6.22 -25.76 15.43
C ASP A 120 7.13 -25.14 14.37
N LYS A 121 6.87 -25.38 13.07
CA LYS A 121 7.66 -24.88 11.93
C LYS A 121 7.22 -23.52 11.43
N ARG A 122 5.98 -23.11 11.68
CA ARG A 122 5.41 -21.84 11.17
C ARG A 122 6.23 -20.60 11.53
N PRO A 123 6.73 -20.43 12.78
CA PRO A 123 7.53 -19.25 13.12
C PRO A 123 8.81 -19.13 12.28
N ALA A 124 9.53 -20.25 12.09
CA ALA A 124 10.75 -20.27 11.29
C ALA A 124 10.47 -19.95 9.80
N LEU A 125 9.39 -20.50 9.24
CA LEU A 125 8.97 -20.21 7.86
C LEU A 125 8.54 -18.77 7.68
N LEU A 126 7.81 -18.17 8.64
CA LEU A 126 7.46 -16.76 8.62
C LEU A 126 8.70 -15.86 8.71
N MET A 127 9.68 -16.26 9.54
CA MET A 127 10.95 -15.54 9.63
C MET A 127 11.68 -15.54 8.28
N LEU A 128 11.69 -16.65 7.54
CA LEU A 128 12.27 -16.73 6.19
C LEU A 128 11.58 -15.78 5.21
N VAL A 129 10.25 -15.65 5.26
CA VAL A 129 9.50 -14.70 4.43
C VAL A 129 9.88 -13.25 4.76
N MET A 130 10.16 -12.97 6.03
CA MET A 130 10.51 -11.62 6.50
C MET A 130 12.00 -11.29 6.37
N LEU A 131 12.86 -12.28 6.15
CA LEU A 131 14.31 -12.11 6.10
C LEU A 131 14.76 -11.03 5.10
N PRO A 132 14.20 -10.91 3.88
CA PRO A 132 14.56 -9.84 2.97
C PRO A 132 14.33 -8.43 3.54
N PHE A 133 13.39 -8.25 4.48
CA PHE A 133 13.10 -6.94 5.09
C PHE A 133 14.18 -6.44 6.04
N TRP A 134 15.03 -7.31 6.54
CA TRP A 134 16.13 -6.92 7.43
C TRP A 134 17.29 -6.26 6.67
N THR A 135 17.27 -6.33 5.34
CA THR A 135 18.21 -5.61 4.49
C THR A 135 17.63 -4.28 4.05
N SER A 136 18.50 -3.30 3.78
CA SER A 136 18.09 -1.99 3.26
C SER A 136 17.30 -2.14 1.96
N PHE A 137 16.21 -1.37 1.84
CA PHE A 137 15.39 -1.30 0.63
C PHE A 137 16.22 -0.94 -0.61
N LEU A 138 17.01 0.12 -0.53
CA LEU A 138 17.86 0.55 -1.65
C LEU A 138 18.87 -0.51 -2.05
N LEU A 139 19.49 -1.17 -1.08
CA LEU A 139 20.48 -2.22 -1.37
C LEU A 139 19.85 -3.38 -2.17
N ARG A 140 18.60 -3.74 -1.85
CA ARG A 140 17.85 -4.76 -2.61
C ARG A 140 17.57 -4.32 -4.04
N VAL A 141 17.16 -3.07 -4.25
CA VAL A 141 16.89 -2.54 -5.59
C VAL A 141 18.18 -2.48 -6.41
N TYR A 142 19.30 -2.04 -5.82
CA TYR A 142 20.61 -2.05 -6.49
C TYR A 142 21.09 -3.47 -6.79
N ALA A 143 20.83 -4.43 -5.92
CA ALA A 143 21.15 -5.84 -6.20
C ALA A 143 20.39 -6.33 -7.46
N TRP A 144 19.11 -6.04 -7.59
CA TRP A 144 18.35 -6.34 -8.80
C TRP A 144 18.92 -5.63 -10.03
N LYS A 145 19.30 -4.35 -9.89
CA LYS A 145 19.97 -3.59 -10.98
C LYS A 145 21.23 -4.30 -11.47
N MET A 146 22.07 -4.79 -10.56
CA MET A 146 23.29 -5.51 -10.90
C MET A 146 23.01 -6.89 -11.52
N LEU A 147 22.01 -7.61 -10.99
CA LEU A 147 21.63 -8.94 -11.48
C LEU A 147 21.07 -8.90 -12.90
N LEU A 148 20.28 -7.87 -13.23
CA LEU A 148 19.57 -7.71 -14.51
C LEU A 148 20.37 -6.93 -15.56
N ALA A 149 21.53 -6.39 -15.22
CA ALA A 149 22.39 -5.66 -16.18
C ALA A 149 22.80 -6.54 -17.36
N ASP A 150 23.16 -5.93 -18.49
CA ASP A 150 23.56 -6.66 -19.70
C ASP A 150 24.77 -7.57 -19.41
N ALA A 151 25.75 -7.11 -18.61
CA ALA A 151 26.85 -7.91 -18.08
C ALA A 151 26.54 -8.51 -16.70
N GLY A 152 25.27 -8.59 -16.30
CA GLY A 152 24.84 -9.09 -15.01
C GLY A 152 24.86 -10.61 -14.90
N VAL A 153 24.64 -11.10 -13.68
CA VAL A 153 24.73 -12.52 -13.35
C VAL A 153 23.80 -13.38 -14.22
N PHE A 154 22.56 -12.94 -14.47
CA PHE A 154 21.60 -13.71 -15.25
C PHE A 154 22.07 -13.89 -16.71
N ASN A 155 22.50 -12.82 -17.38
CA ASN A 155 23.01 -12.91 -18.75
C ASN A 155 24.30 -13.72 -18.81
N THR A 156 25.23 -13.51 -17.88
CA THR A 156 26.51 -14.25 -17.84
C THR A 156 26.25 -15.74 -17.64
N LEU A 157 25.40 -16.15 -16.74
CA LEU A 157 25.06 -17.57 -16.52
C LEU A 157 24.31 -18.17 -17.70
N ALA A 158 23.38 -17.45 -18.31
CA ALA A 158 22.62 -17.94 -19.46
C ALA A 158 23.53 -18.12 -20.71
N MET A 159 24.48 -17.19 -20.94
CA MET A 159 25.47 -17.32 -22.00
C MET A 159 26.46 -18.47 -21.73
N ALA A 160 26.96 -18.60 -20.50
CA ALA A 160 27.85 -19.70 -20.12
C ALA A 160 27.17 -21.08 -20.24
N ALA A 161 25.85 -21.15 -20.00
CA ALA A 161 25.06 -22.37 -20.21
C ALA A 161 24.66 -22.61 -21.66
N GLY A 162 25.03 -21.71 -22.59
CA GLY A 162 24.70 -21.84 -24.04
C GLY A 162 23.20 -21.62 -24.33
N LEU A 163 22.44 -21.03 -23.39
CA LEU A 163 21.01 -20.80 -23.55
C LEU A 163 20.69 -19.56 -24.42
N ILE A 164 21.61 -18.60 -24.43
CA ILE A 164 21.52 -17.36 -25.22
C ILE A 164 22.87 -17.07 -25.89
N ALA A 165 22.83 -16.50 -27.09
CA ALA A 165 24.05 -16.11 -27.84
C ALA A 165 24.50 -14.68 -27.50
N GLU A 166 23.53 -13.80 -27.18
CA GLU A 166 23.74 -12.39 -26.85
C GLU A 166 23.00 -12.01 -25.57
N PRO A 167 23.46 -10.99 -24.83
CA PRO A 167 22.77 -10.54 -23.61
C PRO A 167 21.34 -10.08 -23.89
N ILE A 168 20.38 -10.54 -23.09
CA ILE A 168 19.00 -10.06 -23.14
C ILE A 168 18.92 -8.74 -22.39
N LYS A 169 18.38 -7.70 -23.03
CA LYS A 169 18.13 -6.41 -22.39
C LYS A 169 16.96 -6.52 -21.41
N MET A 170 17.28 -6.78 -20.15
CA MET A 170 16.29 -6.86 -19.05
C MET A 170 16.12 -5.53 -18.31
N MET A 171 17.20 -4.76 -18.16
CA MET A 171 17.21 -3.47 -17.47
C MET A 171 16.48 -2.38 -18.25
N ASN A 172 15.92 -1.41 -17.50
CA ASN A 172 15.16 -0.26 -18.01
C ASN A 172 13.97 -0.70 -18.86
N THR A 173 13.25 -1.72 -18.39
CA THR A 173 12.06 -2.29 -19.03
C THR A 173 10.92 -2.41 -18.04
N PRO A 174 9.65 -2.55 -18.49
CA PRO A 174 8.53 -2.88 -17.61
C PRO A 174 8.76 -4.17 -16.80
N PHE A 175 9.48 -5.14 -17.38
CA PHE A 175 9.82 -6.40 -16.72
C PHE A 175 10.68 -6.18 -15.46
N SER A 176 11.80 -5.47 -15.56
CA SER A 176 12.69 -5.22 -14.41
C SER A 176 11.99 -4.43 -13.30
N MET A 177 11.19 -3.44 -13.68
CA MET A 177 10.41 -2.65 -12.74
C MET A 177 9.38 -3.52 -11.98
N VAL A 178 8.54 -4.26 -12.71
CA VAL A 178 7.52 -5.12 -12.10
C VAL A 178 8.16 -6.21 -11.24
N LEU A 179 9.26 -6.80 -11.69
CA LEU A 179 10.02 -7.80 -10.91
C LEU A 179 10.51 -7.21 -9.58
N GLY A 180 11.10 -6.01 -9.61
CA GLY A 180 11.55 -5.30 -8.41
C GLY A 180 10.40 -4.97 -7.46
N MET A 181 9.25 -4.51 -8.00
CA MET A 181 8.05 -4.23 -7.23
C MET A 181 7.47 -5.51 -6.60
N VAL A 182 7.32 -6.58 -7.37
CA VAL A 182 6.81 -7.88 -6.86
C VAL A 182 7.70 -8.40 -5.74
N TYR A 183 9.02 -8.43 -5.94
CA TYR A 183 9.95 -8.86 -4.90
C TYR A 183 9.81 -8.04 -3.61
N THR A 184 9.68 -6.73 -3.76
CA THR A 184 9.58 -5.81 -2.61
C THR A 184 8.27 -5.97 -1.86
N TYR A 185 7.15 -6.12 -2.56
CA TYR A 185 5.81 -6.11 -1.96
C TYR A 185 5.24 -7.50 -1.66
N LEU A 186 5.86 -8.58 -2.13
CA LEU A 186 5.39 -9.96 -1.93
C LEU A 186 5.10 -10.32 -0.46
N PRO A 187 5.96 -9.99 0.53
CA PRO A 187 5.67 -10.30 1.93
C PRO A 187 4.44 -9.57 2.50
N PHE A 188 4.15 -8.35 2.02
CA PHE A 188 2.93 -7.63 2.42
C PHE A 188 1.64 -8.31 1.93
N MET A 189 1.73 -9.11 0.87
CA MET A 189 0.63 -9.96 0.41
C MET A 189 0.55 -11.27 1.21
N ILE A 190 1.69 -11.90 1.50
CA ILE A 190 1.75 -13.20 2.17
C ILE A 190 1.18 -13.12 3.60
N LEU A 191 1.54 -12.08 4.38
CA LEU A 191 1.19 -12.01 5.80
C LEU A 191 -0.32 -11.93 6.07
N PRO A 192 -1.12 -11.05 5.41
CA PRO A 192 -2.56 -11.03 5.60
C PRO A 192 -3.26 -12.30 5.12
N LEU A 193 -2.80 -12.87 4.00
CA LEU A 193 -3.31 -14.15 3.49
C LEU A 193 -3.07 -15.26 4.51
N TYR A 194 -1.84 -15.42 4.99
CA TYR A 194 -1.49 -16.38 6.02
C TYR A 194 -2.33 -16.19 7.29
N SER A 195 -2.43 -14.95 7.79
CA SER A 195 -3.19 -14.63 9.02
C SER A 195 -4.68 -14.99 8.90
N ASN A 196 -5.22 -14.94 7.69
CA ASN A 196 -6.59 -15.37 7.42
C ASN A 196 -6.68 -16.90 7.29
N LEU A 197 -5.81 -17.51 6.46
CA LEU A 197 -5.85 -18.93 6.15
C LEU A 197 -5.55 -19.83 7.37
N VAL A 198 -4.69 -19.40 8.28
CA VAL A 198 -4.36 -20.17 9.50
C VAL A 198 -5.53 -20.30 10.46
N LYS A 199 -6.51 -19.38 10.40
CA LYS A 199 -7.73 -19.39 11.23
C LYS A 199 -8.89 -20.17 10.60
N MET A 200 -8.72 -20.66 9.39
CA MET A 200 -9.77 -21.39 8.67
C MET A 200 -10.00 -22.78 9.31
N ASP A 201 -11.26 -23.12 9.56
CA ASP A 201 -11.64 -24.44 10.06
C ASP A 201 -11.46 -25.49 8.96
N LEU A 202 -10.56 -26.45 9.20
CA LEU A 202 -10.23 -27.51 8.27
C LEU A 202 -11.36 -28.50 8.07
N ARG A 203 -12.25 -28.64 9.07
CA ARG A 203 -13.42 -29.54 8.99
C ARG A 203 -14.33 -29.20 7.81
N LEU A 204 -14.37 -27.92 7.39
CA LEU A 204 -15.14 -27.51 6.22
C LEU A 204 -14.60 -28.15 4.93
N LEU A 205 -13.29 -28.34 4.84
CA LEU A 205 -12.67 -29.00 3.68
C LEU A 205 -12.86 -30.51 3.74
N GLU A 206 -12.71 -31.12 4.93
CA GLU A 206 -12.97 -32.56 5.15
C GLU A 206 -14.41 -32.89 4.79
N ALA A 207 -15.38 -32.15 5.29
CA ALA A 207 -16.80 -32.31 4.94
C ALA A 207 -17.08 -32.18 3.45
N ALA A 208 -16.41 -31.26 2.75
CA ALA A 208 -16.59 -31.14 1.29
C ALA A 208 -16.03 -32.35 0.54
N LEU A 209 -14.88 -32.88 0.99
CA LEU A 209 -14.28 -34.07 0.40
C LEU A 209 -15.17 -35.31 0.63
N ASP A 210 -15.75 -35.43 1.84
CA ASP A 210 -16.70 -36.51 2.19
C ASP A 210 -17.99 -36.45 1.34
N LEU A 211 -18.40 -35.25 0.93
CA LEU A 211 -19.50 -35.01 0.01
C LEU A 211 -19.13 -35.22 -1.47
N GLY A 212 -17.93 -35.71 -1.76
CA GLY A 212 -17.46 -36.02 -3.11
C GLY A 212 -16.87 -34.87 -3.89
N ALA A 213 -16.56 -33.70 -3.25
CA ALA A 213 -15.86 -32.64 -3.92
C ALA A 213 -14.39 -33.02 -4.17
N THR A 214 -13.87 -32.68 -5.35
CA THR A 214 -12.44 -32.82 -5.61
C THR A 214 -11.64 -31.78 -4.82
N PRO A 215 -10.34 -31.99 -4.52
CA PRO A 215 -9.50 -31.01 -3.84
C PRO A 215 -9.49 -29.63 -4.53
N TRP A 216 -9.54 -29.61 -5.86
CA TRP A 216 -9.62 -28.39 -6.67
C TRP A 216 -10.96 -27.65 -6.49
N GLN A 217 -12.07 -28.41 -6.44
CA GLN A 217 -13.40 -27.84 -6.17
C GLN A 217 -13.47 -27.29 -4.74
N ALA A 218 -12.98 -28.03 -3.75
CA ALA A 218 -12.91 -27.56 -2.35
C ALA A 218 -12.05 -26.29 -2.21
N PHE A 219 -10.92 -26.21 -2.92
CA PHE A 219 -10.09 -25.02 -2.95
C PHE A 219 -10.88 -23.79 -3.46
N TRP A 220 -11.47 -23.86 -4.66
CA TRP A 220 -12.14 -22.72 -5.26
C TRP A 220 -13.48 -22.35 -4.62
N ARG A 221 -14.23 -23.34 -4.12
CA ARG A 221 -15.57 -23.13 -3.55
C ARG A 221 -15.56 -22.83 -2.05
N ILE A 222 -14.50 -23.21 -1.33
CA ILE A 222 -14.41 -23.04 0.13
C ILE A 222 -13.23 -22.18 0.51
N THR A 223 -12.00 -22.58 0.15
CA THR A 223 -10.79 -21.90 0.61
C THR A 223 -10.71 -20.47 0.08
N VAL A 224 -10.87 -20.25 -1.21
CA VAL A 224 -10.80 -18.92 -1.83
C VAL A 224 -11.90 -17.99 -1.31
N PRO A 225 -13.19 -18.37 -1.24
CA PRO A 225 -14.22 -17.51 -0.66
C PRO A 225 -14.02 -17.18 0.80
N LEU A 226 -13.57 -18.11 1.63
CA LEU A 226 -13.28 -17.86 3.04
C LEU A 226 -12.04 -16.99 3.25
N SER A 227 -11.10 -16.98 2.30
CA SER A 227 -9.90 -16.12 2.35
C SER A 227 -10.08 -14.73 1.73
N ARG A 228 -11.28 -14.35 1.28
CA ARG A 228 -11.54 -13.03 0.64
C ARG A 228 -11.11 -11.83 1.48
N SER A 229 -11.24 -11.90 2.80
CA SER A 229 -10.78 -10.82 3.68
C SER A 229 -9.26 -10.70 3.69
N GLY A 230 -8.53 -11.82 3.66
CA GLY A 230 -7.08 -11.87 3.54
C GLY A 230 -6.60 -11.39 2.18
N ILE A 231 -7.25 -11.83 1.09
CA ILE A 231 -6.98 -11.37 -0.28
C ILE A 231 -7.14 -9.86 -0.37
N ALA A 232 -8.28 -9.31 0.08
CA ALA A 232 -8.54 -7.89 0.01
C ALA A 232 -7.56 -7.05 0.85
N ALA A 233 -7.23 -7.51 2.07
CA ALA A 233 -6.26 -6.82 2.92
C ALA A 233 -4.84 -6.84 2.32
N GLY A 234 -4.38 -7.99 1.83
CA GLY A 234 -3.09 -8.11 1.17
C GLY A 234 -3.01 -7.29 -0.12
N SER A 235 -4.07 -7.33 -0.94
CA SER A 235 -4.12 -6.53 -2.17
C SER A 235 -4.06 -5.03 -1.89
N MET A 236 -4.73 -4.53 -0.85
CA MET A 236 -4.65 -3.12 -0.47
C MET A 236 -3.25 -2.73 0.03
N LEU A 237 -2.61 -3.61 0.84
CA LEU A 237 -1.26 -3.36 1.36
C LEU A 237 -0.18 -3.36 0.27
N VAL A 238 -0.44 -4.00 -0.87
CA VAL A 238 0.46 -3.98 -2.03
C VAL A 238 0.08 -2.85 -2.99
N PHE A 239 -1.19 -2.73 -3.36
CA PHE A 239 -1.65 -1.80 -4.38
C PHE A 239 -1.40 -0.34 -4.01
N ILE A 240 -1.74 0.06 -2.76
CA ILE A 240 -1.65 1.46 -2.34
C ILE A 240 -0.22 2.00 -2.43
N PRO A 241 0.81 1.39 -1.83
CA PRO A 241 2.17 1.89 -1.97
C PRO A 241 2.71 1.75 -3.39
N CYS A 242 2.29 0.73 -4.16
CA CYS A 242 2.69 0.59 -5.56
C CYS A 242 2.26 1.77 -6.43
N VAL A 243 1.08 2.36 -6.22
CA VAL A 243 0.62 3.52 -7.01
C VAL A 243 1.56 4.72 -6.86
N GLY A 244 2.05 4.96 -5.63
CA GLY A 244 2.96 6.07 -5.31
C GLY A 244 4.45 5.73 -5.37
N GLU A 245 4.81 4.55 -5.89
CA GLU A 245 6.21 4.12 -5.97
C GLU A 245 7.00 4.99 -6.94
N PHE A 246 8.21 5.41 -6.54
CA PHE A 246 9.10 6.21 -7.38
C PHE A 246 10.52 5.64 -7.50
N VAL A 247 11.04 5.00 -6.43
CA VAL A 247 12.44 4.54 -6.39
C VAL A 247 12.67 3.37 -7.34
N ILE A 248 11.74 2.41 -7.36
CA ILE A 248 11.87 1.24 -8.24
C ILE A 248 11.71 1.62 -9.71
N PRO A 249 10.68 2.41 -10.12
CA PRO A 249 10.61 2.97 -11.47
C PRO A 249 11.84 3.78 -11.89
N GLU A 250 12.40 4.58 -10.99
CA GLU A 250 13.61 5.37 -11.26
C GLU A 250 14.85 4.50 -11.51
N LEU A 251 15.05 3.44 -10.71
CA LEU A 251 16.27 2.65 -10.73
C LEU A 251 16.21 1.45 -11.70
N LEU A 252 15.04 0.86 -11.91
CA LEU A 252 14.85 -0.35 -12.72
C LEU A 252 13.98 -0.11 -13.95
N GLY A 253 13.13 0.91 -13.95
CA GLY A 253 12.25 1.23 -15.05
C GLY A 253 12.93 1.95 -16.20
N GLY A 254 12.22 2.08 -17.31
CA GLY A 254 12.63 2.80 -18.52
C GLY A 254 11.64 3.92 -18.88
N PRO A 255 11.82 4.56 -20.04
CA PRO A 255 10.95 5.65 -20.49
C PRO A 255 9.47 5.26 -20.56
N GLU A 256 9.17 4.00 -20.85
CA GLU A 256 7.80 3.47 -20.98
C GLU A 256 7.14 3.16 -19.62
N THR A 257 7.89 3.32 -18.51
CA THR A 257 7.46 2.96 -17.16
C THR A 257 7.31 4.17 -16.26
N LEU A 258 6.93 5.32 -16.84
CA LEU A 258 6.72 6.53 -16.07
C LEU A 258 5.52 6.36 -15.14
N MET A 259 5.76 6.54 -13.85
CA MET A 259 4.75 6.45 -12.79
C MET A 259 4.57 7.80 -12.10
N ILE A 260 3.38 8.03 -11.56
CA ILE A 260 3.01 9.32 -10.95
C ILE A 260 3.88 9.69 -9.74
N GLY A 261 4.35 8.70 -8.98
CA GLY A 261 5.30 8.93 -7.88
C GLY A 261 6.61 9.55 -8.35
N ARG A 262 7.11 9.13 -9.52
CA ARG A 262 8.31 9.72 -10.13
C ARG A 262 8.05 11.13 -10.64
N VAL A 263 6.92 11.36 -11.33
CA VAL A 263 6.54 12.71 -11.79
C VAL A 263 6.41 13.67 -10.61
N LEU A 264 5.80 13.25 -9.51
CA LEU A 264 5.70 14.04 -8.28
C LEU A 264 7.09 14.40 -7.74
N TRP A 265 8.02 13.44 -7.74
CA TRP A 265 9.40 13.67 -7.33
C TRP A 265 10.10 14.69 -8.22
N ASP A 266 9.94 14.56 -9.54
CA ASP A 266 10.55 15.46 -10.51
C ASP A 266 9.98 16.88 -10.40
N GLU A 267 8.67 17.04 -10.19
CA GLU A 267 8.04 18.35 -9.95
C GLU A 267 8.59 19.01 -8.68
N PHE A 268 8.72 18.23 -7.62
CA PHE A 268 9.16 18.75 -6.34
C PHE A 268 10.65 19.12 -6.30
N PHE A 269 11.53 18.24 -6.79
CA PHE A 269 12.98 18.38 -6.64
C PHE A 269 13.69 18.91 -7.89
N SER A 270 13.24 18.57 -9.10
CA SER A 270 13.90 18.93 -10.36
C SER A 270 13.33 20.23 -10.91
N ASN A 271 12.01 20.34 -10.96
CA ASN A 271 11.31 21.52 -11.47
C ASN A 271 11.14 22.60 -10.41
N ASN A 272 11.26 22.25 -9.11
CA ASN A 272 10.98 23.12 -7.96
C ASN A 272 9.57 23.72 -7.98
N ASP A 273 8.61 23.06 -8.66
CA ASP A 273 7.20 23.45 -8.69
C ASP A 273 6.43 22.76 -7.56
N TRP A 274 6.56 23.30 -6.36
CA TRP A 274 5.94 22.74 -5.15
C TRP A 274 4.40 22.75 -5.20
N PRO A 275 3.72 23.81 -5.72
CA PRO A 275 2.27 23.80 -5.89
C PRO A 275 1.80 22.69 -6.82
N MET A 276 2.47 22.46 -7.97
CA MET A 276 2.14 21.38 -8.89
C MET A 276 2.38 20.01 -8.26
N ALA A 277 3.54 19.80 -7.61
CA ALA A 277 3.84 18.57 -6.88
C ALA A 277 2.78 18.28 -5.79
N ALA A 278 2.38 19.31 -5.03
CA ALA A 278 1.33 19.18 -4.02
C ALA A 278 -0.04 18.85 -4.64
N THR A 279 -0.36 19.43 -5.81
CA THR A 279 -1.60 19.12 -6.55
C THR A 279 -1.62 17.67 -7.00
N VAL A 280 -0.53 17.17 -7.57
CA VAL A 280 -0.36 15.74 -7.95
C VAL A 280 -0.54 14.85 -6.71
N ALA A 281 0.07 15.20 -5.58
CA ALA A 281 -0.06 14.43 -4.34
C ALA A 281 -1.51 14.37 -3.83
N VAL A 282 -2.21 15.50 -3.81
CA VAL A 282 -3.63 15.57 -3.37
C VAL A 282 -4.51 14.71 -4.28
N VAL A 283 -4.38 14.83 -5.59
CA VAL A 283 -5.16 14.03 -6.55
C VAL A 283 -4.86 12.55 -6.39
N MET A 284 -3.58 12.16 -6.20
CA MET A 284 -3.19 10.76 -5.95
C MET A 284 -3.86 10.21 -4.68
N VAL A 285 -3.83 10.96 -3.58
CA VAL A 285 -4.47 10.56 -2.32
C VAL A 285 -5.98 10.41 -2.48
N LEU A 286 -6.64 11.35 -3.17
CA LEU A 286 -8.08 11.26 -3.45
C LEU A 286 -8.42 10.05 -4.32
N LEU A 287 -7.61 9.77 -5.35
CA LEU A 287 -7.78 8.64 -6.25
C LEU A 287 -7.66 7.28 -5.52
N ILE A 288 -6.91 7.22 -4.43
CA ILE A 288 -6.79 6.02 -3.58
C ILE A 288 -7.91 5.96 -2.54
N ILE A 289 -8.18 7.07 -1.82
CA ILE A 289 -9.12 7.10 -0.69
C ILE A 289 -10.57 6.90 -1.16
N VAL A 290 -10.98 7.54 -2.27
CA VAL A 290 -12.38 7.50 -2.74
C VAL A 290 -12.84 6.07 -3.05
N PRO A 291 -12.14 5.27 -3.88
CA PRO A 291 -12.53 3.88 -4.10
C PRO A 291 -12.52 3.04 -2.81
N MET A 292 -11.52 3.24 -1.94
CA MET A 292 -11.47 2.52 -0.66
C MET A 292 -12.67 2.81 0.24
N ALA A 293 -13.08 4.08 0.35
CA ALA A 293 -14.23 4.49 1.12
C ALA A 293 -15.53 3.88 0.57
N LEU A 294 -15.69 3.87 -0.76
CA LEU A 294 -16.84 3.25 -1.43
C LEU A 294 -16.87 1.73 -1.19
N PHE A 295 -15.73 1.04 -1.31
CA PHE A 295 -15.64 -0.40 -1.01
C PHE A 295 -15.92 -0.73 0.46
N SER A 296 -15.50 0.11 1.39
CA SER A 296 -15.74 -0.10 2.82
C SER A 296 -17.22 0.05 3.16
N LYS A 297 -17.92 1.02 2.56
CA LYS A 297 -19.34 1.28 2.74
C LYS A 297 -20.19 0.11 2.22
N SER A 298 -19.92 -0.36 1.01
CA SER A 298 -20.66 -1.49 0.42
C SER A 298 -20.52 -2.79 1.24
N ARG A 299 -19.36 -3.00 1.90
CA ARG A 299 -19.19 -4.16 2.81
C ARG A 299 -19.93 -3.99 4.15
N ALA A 300 -20.10 -2.78 4.65
CA ALA A 300 -20.86 -2.51 5.86
C ALA A 300 -22.36 -2.74 5.61
N GLU A 301 -22.88 -2.28 4.48
CA GLU A 301 -24.27 -2.48 4.04
C GLU A 301 -24.61 -3.95 3.77
N ALA A 302 -23.66 -4.75 3.23
CA ALA A 302 -23.84 -6.18 2.98
C ALA A 302 -23.81 -7.03 4.28
N ARG A 303 -23.48 -6.47 5.44
CA ARG A 303 -23.44 -7.14 6.74
C ARG A 303 -24.57 -6.70 7.68
N ALA A 304 -25.30 -5.66 7.34
CA ALA A 304 -26.49 -5.18 8.06
C ALA A 304 -27.75 -5.84 7.48
#